data_f51c29583ffd2f556e9d4a30f25056ee
#
_entry.id   f51c29583ffd2f556e9d4a30f25056ee
#
_cell.length_a   1.000
_cell.length_b   1.000
_cell.length_c   1.000
_cell.angle_alpha   90.00
_cell.angle_beta   90.00
_cell.angle_gamma   90.00
#
_symmetry.space_group_name_H-M   'P 1'
#
loop_
_entity.id
_entity.type
_entity.pdbx_description
1 polymer ?
#
loop_
_entity_poly.entity_id
_entity_poly.type
_entity_poly.pdbx_seq_one_letter_code
_entity_poly.pdbx_strand_id
1 'polypeptide(L)'
;MHSCNRVHAFSFYSKKQRPHQRSRIETTCQERTNIMIIILKKQAEEAKINALKKEMEEQGLGIHESEGVNTRILGLVGDTSVVDMRHIMANSIVENVQRIQEPYKKANRKFHPNDTVVDVNGVKIGGGNFQVIAGPCSIETKEQITEVANDVKNSGAGLLRGGAFKPRTSPYSFQGLHGEGLELLLEAKKATGLPVVTEIMDASHLPLFEDVDLIQVGARNMQNFELLKELGKINKPILLKRGLAATIEEWLMSAEYIMAGGNENVILCERGIRTYETAMRNTLDLSAIPMI
;
A
#
# COMPACT_ATOMS: atom_id res chain seq x y z
N MET A 1 9.35 39.50 -39.29
CA MET A 1 10.69 39.28 -39.94
C MET A 1 11.69 38.94 -38.87
N HIS A 2 12.42 37.88 -39.12
CA HIS A 2 13.62 37.30 -38.50
C HIS A 2 13.36 36.18 -37.47
N SER A 3 13.46 35.02 -38.07
CA SER A 3 13.71 33.72 -37.46
C SER A 3 15.04 33.66 -36.71
N CYS A 4 15.07 32.89 -35.61
CA CYS A 4 16.31 32.33 -35.13
C CYS A 4 16.07 30.89 -34.61
N ASN A 5 16.24 29.95 -35.55
CA ASN A 5 16.47 28.56 -35.25
C ASN A 5 17.88 28.40 -34.63
N ARG A 6 17.99 27.91 -33.40
CA ARG A 6 19.23 27.30 -32.89
C ARG A 6 18.97 25.85 -32.49
N VAL A 7 19.35 24.99 -33.37
CA VAL A 7 19.56 23.55 -33.10
C VAL A 7 20.91 23.45 -32.38
N HIS A 8 20.94 22.96 -31.15
CA HIS A 8 22.18 22.56 -30.49
C HIS A 8 22.41 21.07 -30.72
N ALA A 9 23.40 20.81 -31.59
CA ALA A 9 23.95 19.48 -31.77
C ALA A 9 24.89 19.15 -30.59
N PHE A 10 24.63 18.06 -29.89
CA PHE A 10 25.59 17.51 -28.92
C PHE A 10 26.58 16.61 -29.66
N SER A 11 27.85 17.01 -29.62
CA SER A 11 28.99 16.21 -30.10
C SER A 11 29.35 15.17 -29.05
N PHE A 12 29.28 13.89 -29.42
CA PHE A 12 29.81 12.80 -28.60
C PHE A 12 31.32 12.66 -28.83
N TYR A 13 32.10 12.91 -27.77
CA TYR A 13 33.52 12.63 -27.75
C TYR A 13 33.76 11.14 -27.47
N SER A 14 34.30 10.43 -28.46
CA SER A 14 34.73 9.04 -28.35
C SER A 14 36.05 8.96 -27.57
N LYS A 15 36.03 8.47 -26.33
CA LYS A 15 37.23 8.01 -25.62
C LYS A 15 37.41 6.52 -25.83
N LYS A 16 38.55 6.13 -26.42
CA LYS A 16 39.04 4.76 -26.55
C LYS A 16 39.04 4.07 -25.17
N GLN A 17 38.25 3.02 -25.03
CA GLN A 17 38.25 2.15 -23.87
C GLN A 17 39.39 1.14 -23.96
N ARG A 18 40.21 1.02 -22.90
CA ARG A 18 41.09 -0.11 -22.62
C ARG A 18 40.23 -1.31 -22.16
N PRO A 19 40.64 -2.56 -22.44
CA PRO A 19 39.86 -3.71 -22.02
C PRO A 19 40.00 -3.92 -20.50
N HIS A 20 38.98 -3.55 -19.75
CA HIS A 20 38.83 -4.01 -18.38
C HIS A 20 38.05 -5.34 -18.39
N GLN A 21 38.56 -6.27 -17.62
CA GLN A 21 37.95 -7.55 -17.30
C GLN A 21 36.45 -7.37 -16.99
N ARG A 22 35.62 -7.99 -17.79
CA ARG A 22 34.20 -8.19 -17.50
C ARG A 22 34.10 -9.17 -16.32
N SER A 23 33.94 -8.65 -15.11
CA SER A 23 33.23 -9.39 -14.08
C SER A 23 31.82 -9.62 -14.62
N ARG A 24 31.44 -10.87 -14.75
CA ARG A 24 30.06 -11.28 -14.98
C ARG A 24 29.21 -10.72 -13.84
N ILE A 25 28.57 -9.59 -14.06
CA ILE A 25 27.36 -9.24 -13.33
C ILE A 25 26.34 -10.19 -13.93
N GLU A 26 26.11 -11.31 -13.27
CA GLU A 26 24.93 -12.12 -13.47
C GLU A 26 23.75 -11.19 -13.16
N THR A 27 23.16 -10.66 -14.22
CA THR A 27 21.81 -10.11 -14.16
C THR A 27 20.94 -11.32 -13.81
N THR A 28 20.67 -11.50 -12.55
CA THR A 28 19.62 -12.40 -12.09
C THR A 28 18.35 -11.87 -12.76
N CYS A 29 17.99 -12.53 -13.84
CA CYS A 29 16.67 -12.44 -14.44
C CYS A 29 15.74 -12.71 -13.25
N GLN A 30 14.95 -11.71 -12.87
CA GLN A 30 14.02 -11.79 -11.78
C GLN A 30 13.10 -12.99 -12.09
N GLU A 31 13.36 -14.10 -11.45
CA GLU A 31 12.55 -15.30 -11.57
C GLU A 31 11.11 -14.86 -11.33
N ARG A 32 10.28 -15.04 -12.35
CA ARG A 32 8.84 -14.89 -12.21
C ARG A 32 8.43 -15.94 -11.19
N THR A 33 8.37 -15.56 -9.93
CA THR A 33 7.89 -16.44 -8.86
C THR A 33 6.43 -16.72 -9.16
N ASN A 34 6.19 -17.79 -9.90
CA ASN A 34 4.85 -18.30 -10.13
C ASN A 34 4.36 -18.81 -8.77
N ILE A 35 3.33 -18.16 -8.24
CA ILE A 35 2.72 -18.58 -7.00
C ILE A 35 1.54 -19.48 -7.32
N MET A 36 1.43 -20.54 -6.56
CA MET A 36 0.29 -21.45 -6.60
C MET A 36 -0.40 -21.43 -5.24
N ILE A 37 -1.71 -21.35 -5.26
CA ILE A 37 -2.55 -21.49 -4.06
C ILE A 37 -3.25 -22.81 -4.07
N ILE A 38 -3.13 -23.53 -2.96
CA ILE A 38 -3.90 -24.73 -2.66
C ILE A 38 -4.97 -24.34 -1.64
N ILE A 39 -6.23 -24.50 -2.01
CA ILE A 39 -7.37 -24.29 -1.13
C ILE A 39 -7.73 -25.62 -0.49
N LEU A 40 -7.73 -25.68 0.83
CA LEU A 40 -8.01 -26.88 1.59
C LEU A 40 -9.50 -26.98 1.95
N LYS A 41 -10.01 -28.19 1.99
CA LYS A 41 -11.36 -28.47 2.47
C LYS A 41 -11.50 -28.12 3.96
N LYS A 42 -12.66 -27.65 4.37
CA LYS A 42 -12.94 -27.16 5.73
C LYS A 42 -12.66 -28.20 6.83
N GLN A 43 -12.70 -29.49 6.52
CA GLN A 43 -12.48 -30.60 7.46
C GLN A 43 -11.20 -31.39 7.14
N ALA A 44 -10.19 -30.73 6.57
CA ALA A 44 -8.93 -31.36 6.25
C ALA A 44 -8.19 -31.80 7.53
N GLU A 45 -7.74 -33.05 7.57
CA GLU A 45 -6.99 -33.61 8.68
C GLU A 45 -5.59 -33.00 8.75
N GLU A 46 -5.17 -32.54 9.94
CA GLU A 46 -3.87 -31.89 10.16
C GLU A 46 -2.67 -32.77 9.72
N ALA A 47 -2.75 -34.09 9.95
CA ALA A 47 -1.71 -35.03 9.53
C ALA A 47 -1.51 -35.02 8.01
N LYS A 48 -2.61 -34.95 7.24
CA LYS A 48 -2.55 -34.90 5.77
C LYS A 48 -2.09 -33.54 5.26
N ILE A 49 -2.45 -32.44 5.95
CA ILE A 49 -1.96 -31.10 5.63
C ILE A 49 -0.44 -31.06 5.80
N ASN A 50 0.07 -31.55 6.92
CA ASN A 50 1.51 -31.59 7.19
C ASN A 50 2.26 -32.49 6.19
N ALA A 51 1.67 -33.61 5.77
CA ALA A 51 2.24 -34.47 4.73
C ALA A 51 2.33 -33.74 3.38
N LEU A 52 1.27 -32.99 2.98
CA LEU A 52 1.27 -32.20 1.75
C LEU A 52 2.28 -31.06 1.82
N LYS A 53 2.40 -30.38 2.96
CA LYS A 53 3.43 -29.34 3.15
C LYS A 53 4.83 -29.90 2.95
N LYS A 54 5.13 -31.02 3.61
CA LYS A 54 6.44 -31.67 3.51
C LYS A 54 6.77 -32.06 2.06
N GLU A 55 5.78 -32.59 1.33
CA GLU A 55 5.94 -32.94 -0.09
C GLU A 55 6.32 -31.71 -0.94
N MET A 56 5.69 -30.56 -0.70
CA MET A 56 6.00 -29.32 -1.41
C MET A 56 7.37 -28.74 -1.02
N GLU A 57 7.74 -28.82 0.24
CA GLU A 57 9.06 -28.41 0.74
C GLU A 57 10.19 -29.27 0.15
N GLU A 58 9.97 -30.57 0.00
CA GLU A 58 10.91 -31.50 -0.65
C GLU A 58 11.12 -31.18 -2.14
N GLN A 59 10.14 -30.52 -2.79
CA GLN A 59 10.25 -29.98 -4.15
C GLN A 59 10.94 -28.60 -4.20
N GLY A 60 11.43 -28.09 -3.07
CA GLY A 60 12.13 -26.79 -2.97
C GLY A 60 11.21 -25.58 -2.91
N LEU A 61 9.93 -25.77 -2.58
CA LEU A 61 8.95 -24.68 -2.49
C LEU A 61 8.84 -24.17 -1.05
N GLY A 62 8.78 -22.85 -0.89
CA GLY A 62 8.37 -22.23 0.36
C GLY A 62 6.85 -22.29 0.51
N ILE A 63 6.37 -22.41 1.76
CA ILE A 63 4.94 -22.46 2.06
C ILE A 63 4.55 -21.29 2.95
N HIS A 64 3.56 -20.55 2.52
CA HIS A 64 2.86 -19.54 3.32
C HIS A 64 1.45 -20.04 3.60
N GLU A 65 1.15 -20.27 4.87
CA GLU A 65 -0.18 -20.71 5.28
C GLU A 65 -1.00 -19.52 5.76
N SER A 66 -2.26 -19.45 5.31
CA SER A 66 -3.23 -18.50 5.80
C SER A 66 -4.51 -19.25 6.20
N GLU A 67 -4.92 -19.06 7.45
CA GLU A 67 -6.11 -19.68 8.01
C GLU A 67 -7.16 -18.60 8.27
N GLY A 68 -8.29 -18.71 7.56
CA GLY A 68 -9.46 -17.85 7.72
C GLY A 68 -10.60 -18.59 8.42
N VAL A 69 -11.67 -17.85 8.75
CA VAL A 69 -12.85 -18.41 9.46
C VAL A 69 -13.50 -19.58 8.70
N ASN A 70 -13.45 -19.56 7.37
CA ASN A 70 -14.10 -20.57 6.52
C ASN A 70 -13.17 -21.22 5.50
N THR A 71 -11.94 -20.77 5.37
CA THR A 71 -11.03 -21.22 4.31
C THR A 71 -9.61 -21.28 4.84
N ARG A 72 -8.93 -22.39 4.59
CA ARG A 72 -7.50 -22.55 4.88
C ARG A 72 -6.78 -22.72 3.56
N ILE A 73 -5.72 -21.96 3.34
CA ILE A 73 -4.97 -21.97 2.10
C ILE A 73 -3.47 -22.16 2.35
N LEU A 74 -2.82 -22.86 1.42
CA LEU A 74 -1.37 -22.97 1.35
C LEU A 74 -0.90 -22.23 0.10
N GLY A 75 -0.16 -21.14 0.29
CA GLY A 75 0.50 -20.41 -0.78
C GLY A 75 1.88 -21.02 -1.03
N LEU A 76 2.11 -21.60 -2.20
CA LEU A 76 3.41 -22.13 -2.60
C LEU A 76 4.23 -21.00 -3.24
N VAL A 77 5.43 -20.78 -2.73
CA VAL A 77 6.36 -19.73 -3.18
C VAL A 77 7.62 -20.38 -3.73
N GLY A 78 7.98 -20.03 -4.96
CA GLY A 78 9.13 -20.61 -5.65
C GLY A 78 8.83 -20.91 -7.11
N ASP A 79 9.62 -21.80 -7.71
CA ASP A 79 9.34 -22.26 -9.07
C ASP A 79 8.22 -23.31 -9.06
N THR A 80 6.98 -22.84 -9.08
CA THR A 80 5.81 -23.75 -9.13
C THR A 80 5.58 -24.37 -10.50
N SER A 81 6.46 -24.15 -11.50
CA SER A 81 6.34 -24.80 -12.81
C SER A 81 6.55 -26.30 -12.73
N VAL A 82 7.34 -26.76 -11.76
CA VAL A 82 7.63 -28.18 -11.50
C VAL A 82 6.46 -28.93 -10.86
N VAL A 83 5.45 -28.21 -10.35
CA VAL A 83 4.34 -28.81 -9.62
C VAL A 83 3.25 -29.28 -10.56
N ASP A 84 2.89 -30.57 -10.46
CA ASP A 84 1.73 -31.11 -11.17
C ASP A 84 0.43 -30.77 -10.42
N MET A 85 -0.33 -29.81 -10.95
CA MET A 85 -1.63 -29.41 -10.39
C MET A 85 -2.62 -30.56 -10.29
N ARG A 86 -2.56 -31.54 -11.21
CA ARG A 86 -3.50 -32.67 -11.21
C ARG A 86 -3.20 -33.60 -10.03
N HIS A 87 -1.92 -33.79 -9.70
CA HIS A 87 -1.50 -34.58 -8.54
C HIS A 87 -2.02 -33.93 -7.24
N ILE A 88 -1.83 -32.64 -7.08
CA ILE A 88 -2.34 -31.92 -5.90
C ILE A 88 -3.88 -31.95 -5.84
N MET A 89 -4.57 -31.74 -6.97
CA MET A 89 -6.04 -31.81 -7.01
C MET A 89 -6.60 -33.19 -6.67
N ALA A 90 -5.85 -34.26 -6.91
CA ALA A 90 -6.26 -35.59 -6.54
C ALA A 90 -6.19 -35.88 -5.03
N ASN A 91 -5.54 -35.02 -4.26
CA ASN A 91 -5.43 -35.19 -2.81
C ASN A 91 -6.78 -34.93 -2.12
N SER A 92 -7.19 -35.87 -1.28
CA SER A 92 -8.53 -35.87 -0.65
C SER A 92 -8.86 -34.65 0.19
N ILE A 93 -7.84 -33.92 0.69
CA ILE A 93 -7.99 -32.71 1.52
C ILE A 93 -8.02 -31.42 0.70
N VAL A 94 -7.71 -31.48 -0.60
CA VAL A 94 -7.67 -30.32 -1.47
C VAL A 94 -9.04 -30.07 -2.07
N GLU A 95 -9.50 -28.82 -2.01
CA GLU A 95 -10.73 -28.35 -2.65
C GLU A 95 -10.45 -27.79 -4.03
N ASN A 96 -9.39 -26.97 -4.14
CA ASN A 96 -9.00 -26.33 -5.40
C ASN A 96 -7.51 -25.97 -5.43
N VAL A 97 -6.95 -25.87 -6.65
CA VAL A 97 -5.58 -25.40 -6.88
C VAL A 97 -5.61 -24.33 -7.97
N GLN A 98 -4.99 -23.16 -7.69
CA GLN A 98 -4.97 -22.04 -8.61
C GLN A 98 -3.54 -21.49 -8.76
N ARG A 99 -3.13 -21.17 -9.99
CA ARG A 99 -1.92 -20.38 -10.24
C ARG A 99 -2.28 -18.91 -10.23
N ILE A 100 -1.55 -18.13 -9.43
CA ILE A 100 -1.70 -16.68 -9.38
C ILE A 100 -0.76 -16.07 -10.41
N GLN A 101 -1.34 -15.31 -11.32
CA GLN A 101 -0.61 -14.59 -12.37
C GLN A 101 -0.43 -13.10 -12.01
N GLU A 102 -1.17 -12.60 -11.01
CA GLU A 102 -1.08 -11.22 -10.57
C GLU A 102 0.29 -10.95 -9.91
N PRO A 103 0.89 -9.78 -10.19
CA PRO A 103 2.22 -9.43 -9.67
C PRO A 103 2.24 -9.09 -8.16
N TYR A 104 1.08 -8.85 -7.54
CA TYR A 104 0.93 -8.60 -6.11
C TYR A 104 0.40 -9.86 -5.39
N LYS A 105 0.85 -10.08 -4.16
CA LYS A 105 0.61 -11.30 -3.38
C LYS A 105 -0.17 -11.01 -2.10
N LYS A 106 0.43 -10.28 -1.16
CA LYS A 106 -0.18 -9.96 0.13
C LYS A 106 -1.42 -9.07 -0.01
N ALA A 107 -1.42 -8.18 -1.01
CA ALA A 107 -2.57 -7.35 -1.37
C ALA A 107 -3.62 -8.09 -2.22
N ASN A 108 -3.47 -9.41 -2.44
CA ASN A 108 -4.36 -10.19 -3.29
C ASN A 108 -5.42 -10.91 -2.47
N ARG A 109 -6.70 -10.73 -2.82
CA ARG A 109 -7.84 -11.38 -2.18
C ARG A 109 -7.77 -12.92 -2.21
N LYS A 110 -7.06 -13.48 -3.20
CA LYS A 110 -6.83 -14.94 -3.27
C LYS A 110 -5.92 -15.44 -2.14
N PHE A 111 -5.02 -14.58 -1.63
CA PHE A 111 -4.15 -14.87 -0.47
C PHE A 111 -4.82 -14.53 0.86
N HIS A 112 -5.62 -13.47 0.89
CA HIS A 112 -6.36 -13.00 2.05
C HIS A 112 -7.87 -13.03 1.76
N PRO A 113 -8.51 -14.20 1.81
CA PRO A 113 -9.91 -14.35 1.45
C PRO A 113 -10.86 -13.66 2.43
N ASN A 114 -10.42 -13.44 3.68
CA ASN A 114 -11.19 -12.73 4.68
C ASN A 114 -11.01 -11.21 4.59
N ASP A 115 -12.01 -10.48 5.06
CA ASP A 115 -11.93 -9.02 5.15
C ASP A 115 -10.88 -8.60 6.17
N THR A 116 -10.00 -7.68 5.76
CA THR A 116 -9.03 -7.06 6.66
C THR A 116 -9.73 -6.04 7.53
N VAL A 117 -9.46 -6.09 8.83
CA VAL A 117 -9.91 -5.08 9.80
C VAL A 117 -8.69 -4.39 10.38
N VAL A 118 -8.54 -3.11 10.08
CA VAL A 118 -7.44 -2.29 10.60
C VAL A 118 -7.92 -1.55 11.85
N ASP A 119 -7.21 -1.73 12.95
CA ASP A 119 -7.44 -1.00 14.19
C ASP A 119 -6.58 0.26 14.24
N VAL A 120 -7.23 1.41 14.38
CA VAL A 120 -6.59 2.72 14.52
C VAL A 120 -6.89 3.25 15.92
N ASN A 121 -6.07 2.89 16.88
CA ASN A 121 -6.20 3.29 18.27
C ASN A 121 -7.63 3.03 18.84
N GLY A 122 -8.15 1.81 18.64
CA GLY A 122 -9.46 1.36 19.07
C GLY A 122 -10.61 1.61 18.08
N VAL A 123 -10.36 2.35 16.99
CA VAL A 123 -11.35 2.56 15.92
C VAL A 123 -11.09 1.57 14.79
N LYS A 124 -12.04 0.66 14.57
CA LYS A 124 -11.93 -0.40 13.54
C LYS A 124 -12.42 0.09 12.19
N ILE A 125 -11.62 -0.17 11.14
CA ILE A 125 -11.92 0.17 9.74
C ILE A 125 -11.86 -1.11 8.91
N GLY A 126 -12.87 -1.37 8.07
CA GLY A 126 -13.00 -2.59 7.27
C GLY A 126 -13.81 -3.69 7.95
N GLY A 127 -14.04 -4.82 7.27
CA GLY A 127 -14.82 -5.94 7.77
C GLY A 127 -16.24 -5.56 8.21
N GLY A 128 -16.91 -4.67 7.46
CA GLY A 128 -18.24 -4.15 7.79
C GLY A 128 -18.24 -2.94 8.73
N ASN A 129 -17.10 -2.52 9.28
CA ASN A 129 -17.01 -1.30 10.09
C ASN A 129 -16.81 -0.07 9.18
N PHE A 130 -17.81 0.80 9.15
CA PHE A 130 -17.75 2.07 8.44
C PHE A 130 -17.29 3.18 9.39
N GLN A 131 -16.33 4.00 8.94
CA GLN A 131 -15.80 5.11 9.74
C GLN A 131 -15.72 6.38 8.90
N VAL A 132 -16.03 7.51 9.54
CA VAL A 132 -15.85 8.83 8.95
C VAL A 132 -14.55 9.44 9.44
N ILE A 133 -13.68 9.80 8.51
CA ILE A 133 -12.43 10.54 8.76
C ILE A 133 -12.66 11.97 8.28
N ALA A 134 -12.78 12.91 9.20
CA ALA A 134 -13.11 14.31 8.89
C ALA A 134 -12.10 15.29 9.51
N GLY A 135 -12.03 16.48 8.93
CA GLY A 135 -11.15 17.56 9.41
C GLY A 135 -10.63 18.44 8.30
N PRO A 136 -9.84 19.47 8.64
CA PRO A 136 -9.43 20.49 7.68
C PRO A 136 -8.43 19.93 6.65
N CYS A 137 -8.43 20.52 5.45
CA CYS A 137 -7.42 20.18 4.45
C CYS A 137 -6.01 20.52 4.95
N SER A 138 -5.87 21.62 5.66
CA SER A 138 -4.62 22.17 6.18
C SER A 138 -4.82 22.63 7.61
N ILE A 139 -3.83 22.38 8.46
CA ILE A 139 -3.75 22.98 9.79
C ILE A 139 -3.06 24.33 9.62
N GLU A 140 -3.73 25.39 10.04
CA GLU A 140 -3.28 26.77 9.83
C GLU A 140 -3.12 27.53 11.15
N THR A 141 -4.02 27.31 12.13
CA THR A 141 -3.93 27.88 13.47
C THR A 141 -4.46 26.90 14.53
N LYS A 142 -4.13 27.18 15.78
CA LYS A 142 -4.62 26.40 16.92
C LYS A 142 -6.15 26.51 17.07
N GLU A 143 -6.68 27.70 16.90
CA GLU A 143 -8.12 27.97 17.01
C GLU A 143 -8.87 27.17 15.95
N GLN A 144 -8.43 27.24 14.69
CA GLN A 144 -9.03 26.50 13.57
C GLN A 144 -9.08 25.00 13.83
N ILE A 145 -7.96 24.37 14.18
CA ILE A 145 -7.93 22.92 14.35
C ILE A 145 -8.75 22.47 15.56
N THR A 146 -8.76 23.27 16.63
CA THR A 146 -9.51 22.97 17.84
C THR A 146 -11.02 23.06 17.61
N GLU A 147 -11.49 24.12 16.94
CA GLU A 147 -12.89 24.29 16.56
C GLU A 147 -13.36 23.16 15.67
N VAL A 148 -12.64 22.92 14.56
CA VAL A 148 -12.98 21.84 13.61
C VAL A 148 -12.95 20.47 14.27
N ALA A 149 -12.01 20.20 15.18
CA ALA A 149 -11.93 18.91 15.86
C ALA A 149 -13.17 18.65 16.74
N ASN A 150 -13.67 19.68 17.44
CA ASN A 150 -14.90 19.58 18.21
C ASN A 150 -16.13 19.37 17.32
N ASP A 151 -16.22 20.12 16.22
CA ASP A 151 -17.35 20.06 15.31
C ASP A 151 -17.45 18.67 14.62
N VAL A 152 -16.34 18.13 14.15
CA VAL A 152 -16.34 16.80 13.51
C VAL A 152 -16.61 15.70 14.52
N LYS A 153 -16.14 15.82 15.77
CA LYS A 153 -16.48 14.89 16.84
C LYS A 153 -17.98 14.92 17.15
N ASN A 154 -18.55 16.08 17.32
CA ASN A 154 -19.98 16.28 17.58
C ASN A 154 -20.85 15.77 16.41
N SER A 155 -20.31 15.80 15.19
CA SER A 155 -20.95 15.29 13.97
C SER A 155 -20.78 13.77 13.81
N GLY A 156 -20.11 13.07 14.72
CA GLY A 156 -19.98 11.62 14.72
C GLY A 156 -18.79 11.08 13.90
N ALA A 157 -17.79 11.90 13.57
CA ALA A 157 -16.56 11.40 12.97
C ALA A 157 -15.80 10.49 13.96
N GLY A 158 -15.28 9.37 13.45
CA GLY A 158 -14.45 8.43 14.23
C GLY A 158 -12.99 8.84 14.32
N LEU A 159 -12.49 9.61 13.35
CA LEU A 159 -11.09 10.06 13.28
C LEU A 159 -11.01 11.52 12.85
N LEU A 160 -10.05 12.25 13.43
CA LEU A 160 -9.72 13.62 13.04
C LEU A 160 -8.61 13.61 11.98
N ARG A 161 -8.85 14.29 10.86
CA ARG A 161 -7.85 14.45 9.82
C ARG A 161 -7.36 15.89 9.77
N GLY A 162 -6.04 16.10 9.74
CA GLY A 162 -5.44 17.41 9.52
C GLY A 162 -4.13 17.33 8.76
N GLY A 163 -3.95 18.15 7.72
CA GLY A 163 -2.71 18.14 6.94
C GLY A 163 -1.69 19.13 7.50
N ALA A 164 -0.63 18.63 8.17
CA ALA A 164 0.47 19.45 8.67
C ALA A 164 1.49 19.77 7.57
N PHE A 165 1.71 18.85 6.65
CA PHE A 165 2.54 19.02 5.45
C PHE A 165 1.68 19.14 4.21
N LYS A 166 2.03 20.04 3.30
CA LYS A 166 1.24 20.33 2.09
C LYS A 166 2.09 20.28 0.82
N PRO A 167 1.99 19.20 0.01
CA PRO A 167 2.65 19.12 -1.28
C PRO A 167 1.94 20.09 -2.25
N ARG A 168 2.55 21.20 -2.57
CA ARG A 168 1.99 22.19 -3.48
C ARG A 168 2.71 22.20 -4.82
N THR A 169 1.96 22.45 -5.90
CA THR A 169 2.52 22.61 -7.23
C THR A 169 3.35 23.88 -7.35
N SER A 170 2.94 24.94 -6.66
CA SER A 170 3.68 26.21 -6.61
C SER A 170 4.54 26.27 -5.34
N PRO A 171 5.84 26.61 -5.46
CA PRO A 171 6.71 26.80 -4.30
C PRO A 171 6.34 28.02 -3.45
N TYR A 172 5.55 28.94 -4.00
CA TYR A 172 5.09 30.15 -3.30
C TYR A 172 3.79 29.95 -2.52
N SER A 173 3.15 28.79 -2.64
CA SER A 173 1.95 28.45 -1.88
C SER A 173 2.33 27.99 -0.47
N PHE A 174 1.40 28.12 0.47
CA PHE A 174 1.56 27.63 1.84
C PHE A 174 1.90 26.14 1.86
N GLN A 175 3.05 25.78 2.44
CA GLN A 175 3.59 24.42 2.46
C GLN A 175 3.14 23.59 3.69
N GLY A 176 2.34 24.17 4.58
CA GLY A 176 1.96 23.61 5.86
C GLY A 176 2.83 24.14 7.01
N LEU A 177 2.38 23.90 8.24
CA LEU A 177 3.12 24.26 9.46
C LEU A 177 4.16 23.23 9.87
N HIS A 178 4.27 22.13 9.13
CA HIS A 178 5.23 21.04 9.38
C HIS A 178 5.13 20.48 10.80
N GLY A 179 6.22 20.48 11.58
CA GLY A 179 6.26 19.96 12.95
C GLY A 179 5.30 20.70 13.88
N GLU A 180 5.20 22.02 13.80
CA GLU A 180 4.23 22.81 14.56
C GLU A 180 2.79 22.37 14.26
N GLY A 181 2.47 22.11 12.99
CA GLY A 181 1.15 21.60 12.60
C GLY A 181 0.85 20.22 13.18
N LEU A 182 1.86 19.35 13.35
CA LEU A 182 1.70 18.08 14.04
C LEU A 182 1.41 18.28 15.53
N GLU A 183 2.13 19.19 16.21
CA GLU A 183 1.89 19.52 17.61
C GLU A 183 0.46 20.00 17.84
N LEU A 184 -0.03 20.93 17.00
CA LEU A 184 -1.40 21.43 17.04
C LEU A 184 -2.44 20.30 16.83
N LEU A 185 -2.16 19.38 15.91
CA LEU A 185 -3.03 18.20 15.68
C LEU A 185 -3.08 17.29 16.90
N LEU A 186 -1.94 17.05 17.55
CA LEU A 186 -1.84 16.23 18.75
C LEU A 186 -2.49 16.90 19.96
N GLU A 187 -2.46 18.23 20.07
CA GLU A 187 -3.24 18.96 21.07
C GLU A 187 -4.75 18.76 20.85
N ALA A 188 -5.22 18.89 19.60
CA ALA A 188 -6.62 18.62 19.26
C ALA A 188 -7.02 17.16 19.52
N LYS A 189 -6.13 16.18 19.25
CA LYS A 189 -6.31 14.77 19.64
C LYS A 189 -6.54 14.64 21.14
N LYS A 190 -5.68 15.27 21.97
CA LYS A 190 -5.81 15.22 23.44
C LYS A 190 -7.12 15.84 23.92
N ALA A 191 -7.55 16.93 23.31
CA ALA A 191 -8.78 17.62 23.68
C ALA A 191 -10.06 16.85 23.31
N THR A 192 -10.06 16.15 22.18
CA THR A 192 -11.24 15.46 21.66
C THR A 192 -11.26 13.96 21.92
N GLY A 193 -10.10 13.32 22.09
CA GLY A 193 -9.94 11.87 22.18
C GLY A 193 -10.04 11.17 20.82
N LEU A 194 -10.17 11.90 19.70
CA LEU A 194 -10.22 11.30 18.36
C LEU A 194 -8.82 10.85 17.92
N PRO A 195 -8.66 9.64 17.39
CA PRO A 195 -7.43 9.26 16.70
C PRO A 195 -7.17 10.18 15.50
N VAL A 196 -5.89 10.45 15.20
CA VAL A 196 -5.50 11.44 14.20
C VAL A 196 -4.90 10.82 12.95
N VAL A 197 -5.22 11.45 11.82
CA VAL A 197 -4.73 11.10 10.48
C VAL A 197 -4.03 12.30 9.86
N THR A 198 -2.78 12.13 9.43
CA THR A 198 -2.04 13.17 8.72
C THR A 198 -1.10 12.61 7.65
N GLU A 199 -0.79 13.44 6.64
CA GLU A 199 0.01 13.04 5.49
C GLU A 199 1.51 13.16 5.79
N ILE A 200 2.26 12.07 5.52
CA ILE A 200 3.72 12.09 5.51
C ILE A 200 4.23 12.44 4.11
N MET A 201 5.31 13.20 4.05
CA MET A 201 5.92 13.63 2.78
C MET A 201 7.22 12.88 2.49
N ASP A 202 8.01 12.58 3.51
CA ASP A 202 9.33 11.99 3.39
C ASP A 202 9.63 11.08 4.59
N ALA A 203 10.45 10.05 4.38
CA ALA A 203 10.81 9.09 5.43
C ALA A 203 11.57 9.74 6.60
N SER A 204 12.32 10.82 6.35
CA SER A 204 13.02 11.57 7.41
C SER A 204 12.08 12.21 8.43
N HIS A 205 10.81 12.36 8.09
CA HIS A 205 9.78 12.88 9.01
C HIS A 205 9.21 11.81 9.97
N LEU A 206 9.50 10.52 9.76
CA LEU A 206 8.94 9.43 10.58
C LEU A 206 9.07 9.64 12.10
N PRO A 207 10.19 10.16 12.63
CA PRO A 207 10.30 10.43 14.07
C PRO A 207 9.24 11.41 14.61
N LEU A 208 8.74 12.32 13.76
CA LEU A 208 7.70 13.28 14.15
C LEU A 208 6.30 12.65 14.21
N PHE A 209 6.15 11.43 13.67
CA PHE A 209 4.87 10.72 13.54
C PHE A 209 4.64 9.68 14.65
N GLU A 210 5.45 9.70 15.72
CA GLU A 210 5.37 8.72 16.80
C GLU A 210 3.97 8.68 17.44
N ASP A 211 3.35 9.83 17.66
CA ASP A 211 2.02 9.96 18.29
C ASP A 211 0.85 10.04 17.30
N VAL A 212 1.12 9.94 16.00
CA VAL A 212 0.10 9.86 14.94
C VAL A 212 -0.46 8.45 14.85
N ASP A 213 -1.78 8.30 14.79
CA ASP A 213 -2.45 6.99 14.84
C ASP A 213 -2.57 6.34 13.45
N LEU A 214 -2.76 7.14 12.41
CA LEU A 214 -2.89 6.69 11.01
C LEU A 214 -2.07 7.59 10.09
N ILE A 215 -1.08 7.02 9.42
CA ILE A 215 -0.22 7.76 8.49
C ILE A 215 -0.83 7.73 7.10
N GLN A 216 -1.10 8.91 6.53
CA GLN A 216 -1.59 9.00 5.17
C GLN A 216 -0.43 9.14 4.19
N VAL A 217 -0.41 8.32 3.15
CA VAL A 217 0.43 8.50 1.96
C VAL A 217 -0.38 9.21 0.88
N GLY A 218 0.05 10.41 0.50
CA GLY A 218 -0.64 11.20 -0.52
C GLY A 218 -0.52 10.61 -1.92
N ALA A 219 -1.46 10.97 -2.79
CA ALA A 219 -1.51 10.46 -4.16
C ALA A 219 -0.23 10.71 -4.99
N ARG A 220 0.52 11.78 -4.68
CA ARG A 220 1.81 12.07 -5.34
C ARG A 220 2.95 11.18 -4.84
N ASN A 221 2.80 10.60 -3.65
CA ASN A 221 3.78 9.70 -3.02
C ASN A 221 3.39 8.22 -3.12
N MET A 222 2.30 7.88 -3.82
CA MET A 222 1.89 6.48 -4.02
C MET A 222 3.01 5.62 -4.63
N GLN A 223 3.81 6.19 -5.53
CA GLN A 223 4.93 5.52 -6.19
C GLN A 223 6.30 5.92 -5.62
N ASN A 224 6.35 6.57 -4.46
CA ASN A 224 7.59 6.80 -3.75
C ASN A 224 7.97 5.51 -2.99
N PHE A 225 8.52 4.54 -3.73
CA PHE A 225 8.79 3.21 -3.21
C PHE A 225 9.79 3.20 -2.04
N GLU A 226 10.72 4.16 -1.97
CA GLU A 226 11.63 4.27 -0.83
C GLU A 226 10.86 4.65 0.44
N LEU A 227 9.92 5.60 0.37
CA LEU A 227 9.03 5.93 1.48
C LEU A 227 8.17 4.71 1.87
N LEU A 228 7.59 4.00 0.88
CA LEU A 228 6.73 2.84 1.14
C LEU A 228 7.49 1.70 1.84
N LYS A 229 8.75 1.46 1.48
CA LYS A 229 9.62 0.48 2.16
C LYS A 229 9.84 0.83 3.63
N GLU A 230 10.10 2.12 3.94
CA GLU A 230 10.26 2.56 5.33
C GLU A 230 8.96 2.43 6.12
N LEU A 231 7.81 2.76 5.51
CA LEU A 231 6.48 2.57 6.12
C LEU A 231 6.13 1.08 6.33
N GLY A 232 6.71 0.20 5.52
CA GLY A 232 6.58 -1.24 5.70
C GLY A 232 7.28 -1.79 6.94
N LYS A 233 8.28 -1.09 7.47
CA LYS A 233 9.07 -1.52 8.64
C LYS A 233 8.45 -1.12 9.99
N ILE A 234 7.47 -0.22 9.97
CA ILE A 234 6.82 0.28 11.18
C ILE A 234 5.48 -0.41 11.41
N ASN A 235 5.06 -0.51 12.68
CA ASN A 235 3.79 -1.12 13.03
C ASN A 235 2.70 -0.04 13.26
N LYS A 236 2.47 0.80 12.25
CA LYS A 236 1.39 1.81 12.26
C LYS A 236 0.48 1.62 11.05
N PRO A 237 -0.82 1.82 11.20
CA PRO A 237 -1.75 1.81 10.08
C PRO A 237 -1.38 2.86 9.02
N ILE A 238 -1.49 2.48 7.76
CA ILE A 238 -1.17 3.33 6.60
C ILE A 238 -2.42 3.50 5.73
N LEU A 239 -2.81 4.74 5.48
CA LEU A 239 -3.84 5.09 4.50
C LEU A 239 -3.18 5.47 3.18
N LEU A 240 -3.22 4.55 2.21
CA LEU A 240 -2.58 4.70 0.91
C LEU A 240 -3.56 5.25 -0.11
N LYS A 241 -3.39 6.52 -0.51
CA LYS A 241 -4.20 7.13 -1.56
C LYS A 241 -3.75 6.69 -2.94
N ARG A 242 -4.72 6.32 -3.79
CA ARG A 242 -4.50 6.06 -5.22
C ARG A 242 -3.86 7.27 -5.91
N GLY A 243 -2.91 7.02 -6.79
CA GLY A 243 -2.26 8.04 -7.61
C GLY A 243 -3.24 8.77 -8.53
N LEU A 244 -2.82 9.95 -9.04
CA LEU A 244 -3.67 10.83 -9.86
C LEU A 244 -4.13 10.19 -11.18
N ALA A 245 -3.39 9.22 -11.69
CA ALA A 245 -3.67 8.50 -12.94
C ALA A 245 -3.24 7.02 -12.84
N ALA A 246 -3.20 6.49 -11.60
CA ALA A 246 -2.75 5.13 -11.35
C ALA A 246 -3.85 4.10 -11.67
N THR A 247 -3.45 2.97 -12.25
CA THR A 247 -4.30 1.80 -12.37
C THR A 247 -4.56 1.16 -11.00
N ILE A 248 -5.54 0.28 -10.91
CA ILE A 248 -5.78 -0.53 -9.69
C ILE A 248 -4.56 -1.40 -9.40
N GLU A 249 -3.97 -2.02 -10.42
CA GLU A 249 -2.77 -2.84 -10.29
C GLU A 249 -1.58 -2.06 -9.71
N GLU A 250 -1.28 -0.86 -10.22
CA GLU A 250 -0.22 0.01 -9.69
C GLU A 250 -0.47 0.39 -8.24
N TRP A 251 -1.73 0.61 -7.88
CA TRP A 251 -2.11 0.93 -6.50
C TRP A 251 -1.93 -0.25 -5.57
N LEU A 252 -2.36 -1.46 -5.97
CA LEU A 252 -2.16 -2.69 -5.22
C LEU A 252 -0.67 -3.07 -5.11
N MET A 253 0.13 -2.86 -6.17
CA MET A 253 1.58 -3.02 -6.12
C MET A 253 2.24 -2.06 -5.13
N SER A 254 1.72 -0.85 -5.00
CA SER A 254 2.21 0.11 -3.99
C SER A 254 1.86 -0.34 -2.57
N ALA A 255 0.67 -0.91 -2.35
CA ALA A 255 0.30 -1.54 -1.09
C ALA A 255 1.21 -2.75 -0.78
N GLU A 256 1.52 -3.57 -1.79
CA GLU A 256 2.43 -4.71 -1.68
C GLU A 256 3.81 -4.31 -1.17
N TYR A 257 4.35 -3.15 -1.58
CA TYR A 257 5.63 -2.64 -1.05
C TYR A 257 5.61 -2.44 0.47
N ILE A 258 4.50 -1.91 1.00
CA ILE A 258 4.33 -1.71 2.45
C ILE A 258 4.18 -3.08 3.14
N MET A 259 3.31 -3.94 2.61
CA MET A 259 2.99 -5.25 3.19
C MET A 259 4.19 -6.21 3.12
N ALA A 260 5.01 -6.14 2.08
CA ALA A 260 6.25 -6.92 1.96
C ALA A 260 7.28 -6.56 3.05
N GLY A 261 7.26 -5.31 3.54
CA GLY A 261 8.08 -4.85 4.66
C GLY A 261 7.64 -5.41 6.03
N GLY A 262 6.44 -6.00 6.11
CA GLY A 262 5.85 -6.58 7.33
C GLY A 262 4.63 -5.84 7.87
N ASN A 263 4.29 -4.67 7.35
CA ASN A 263 3.13 -3.90 7.79
C ASN A 263 1.89 -4.23 6.94
N GLU A 264 1.00 -5.04 7.47
CA GLU A 264 -0.25 -5.46 6.81
C GLU A 264 -1.44 -4.54 7.11
N ASN A 265 -1.26 -3.52 7.97
CA ASN A 265 -2.30 -2.55 8.32
C ASN A 265 -2.43 -1.45 7.26
N VAL A 266 -2.84 -1.82 6.06
CA VAL A 266 -2.97 -0.90 4.92
C VAL A 266 -4.44 -0.68 4.57
N ILE A 267 -4.85 0.59 4.51
CA ILE A 267 -6.17 1.05 4.10
C ILE A 267 -6.03 1.71 2.73
N LEU A 268 -6.73 1.19 1.74
CA LEU A 268 -6.76 1.76 0.40
C LEU A 268 -7.76 2.92 0.34
N CYS A 269 -7.35 4.05 -0.26
CA CYS A 269 -8.18 5.25 -0.37
C CYS A 269 -8.30 5.72 -1.82
N GLU A 270 -9.46 5.49 -2.44
CA GLU A 270 -9.78 6.06 -3.75
C GLU A 270 -9.93 7.59 -3.64
N ARG A 271 -9.53 8.31 -4.68
CA ARG A 271 -9.56 9.79 -4.66
C ARG A 271 -9.98 10.43 -5.99
N GLY A 272 -10.29 9.62 -6.96
CA GLY A 272 -10.60 10.04 -8.32
C GLY A 272 -9.37 10.32 -9.20
N ILE A 273 -9.57 10.24 -10.50
CA ILE A 273 -8.55 10.42 -11.54
C ILE A 273 -8.56 11.87 -12.01
N ARG A 274 -7.37 12.44 -12.20
CA ARG A 274 -7.18 13.71 -12.89
C ARG A 274 -7.08 13.43 -14.38
N THR A 275 -8.04 13.96 -15.14
CA THR A 275 -8.05 13.90 -16.61
C THR A 275 -7.56 15.22 -17.21
N TYR A 276 -7.61 15.36 -18.53
CA TYR A 276 -7.36 16.63 -19.23
C TYR A 276 -8.49 17.64 -19.04
N GLU A 277 -9.70 17.15 -18.70
CA GLU A 277 -10.84 18.00 -18.44
C GLU A 277 -10.67 18.80 -17.16
N THR A 278 -10.93 20.10 -17.22
CA THR A 278 -10.75 21.03 -16.09
C THR A 278 -12.06 21.47 -15.45
N ALA A 279 -13.20 21.19 -16.08
CA ALA A 279 -14.53 21.48 -15.53
C ALA A 279 -14.78 20.71 -14.21
N MET A 280 -14.17 19.53 -14.08
CA MET A 280 -14.17 18.73 -12.85
C MET A 280 -12.74 18.58 -12.33
N ARG A 281 -12.55 18.76 -11.03
CA ARG A 281 -11.23 18.58 -10.40
C ARG A 281 -10.71 17.16 -10.51
N ASN A 282 -11.59 16.17 -10.29
CA ASN A 282 -11.27 14.74 -10.35
C ASN A 282 -12.52 13.98 -10.79
N THR A 283 -12.32 12.91 -11.56
CA THR A 283 -13.37 11.96 -11.93
C THR A 283 -13.27 10.76 -10.99
N LEU A 284 -14.29 10.55 -10.17
CA LEU A 284 -14.32 9.45 -9.20
C LEU A 284 -14.56 8.11 -9.90
N ASP A 285 -13.70 7.13 -9.62
CA ASP A 285 -13.82 5.75 -10.08
C ASP A 285 -14.52 4.91 -9.02
N LEU A 286 -15.87 4.91 -9.05
CA LEU A 286 -16.67 4.12 -8.10
C LEU A 286 -16.51 2.61 -8.30
N SER A 287 -16.15 2.17 -9.52
CA SER A 287 -15.96 0.76 -9.84
C SER A 287 -14.72 0.15 -9.15
N ALA A 288 -13.76 0.98 -8.77
CA ALA A 288 -12.58 0.53 -8.02
C ALA A 288 -12.95 -0.14 -6.69
N ILE A 289 -14.01 0.32 -6.01
CA ILE A 289 -14.42 -0.19 -4.70
C ILE A 289 -14.76 -1.68 -4.72
N PRO A 290 -15.69 -2.16 -5.59
CA PRO A 290 -15.99 -3.59 -5.64
C PRO A 290 -14.95 -4.44 -6.36
N MET A 291 -13.97 -3.84 -7.04
CA MET A 291 -12.90 -4.58 -7.74
C MET A 291 -11.72 -4.94 -6.83
N ILE A 292 -11.55 -4.23 -5.71
CA ILE A 292 -10.51 -4.45 -4.71
C ILE A 292 -11.07 -5.30 -3.57
#